data_1855f1c3f052b64ac0ce8e7b69a595a9
#
_entry.id   1855f1c3f052b64ac0ce8e7b69a595a9
#
_cell.length_a   1.000
_cell.length_b   1.000
_cell.length_c   1.000
_cell.angle_alpha   90.00
_cell.angle_beta   90.00
_cell.angle_gamma   90.00
#
_symmetry.space_group_name_H-M   'P 1'
#
loop_
_entity.id
_entity.type
_entity.pdbx_description
1 polymer ?
#
loop_
_entity_poly.entity_id
_entity_poly.type
_entity_poly.pdbx_seq_one_letter_code
_entity_poly.pdbx_strand_id
1 'polypeptide(L)'
;MWKNHLCIVMAIEHYNPLGVIRSLGEAGVRPVFIAIKGRAKIASASKYISKCHFVDNIEEGYALLQSEYGNVAAETGIKPFLFSSDDKDIGYLDYHYDELKDKFICFNAGKQGRVNEFMDKHNILELAKKHGLSVLDNRVCQRGELPEGLRYPVITKSISPTIGGWKSDVHICHSEAELLAAYEQIEAPTVLVQEYIEKQNEYAIEGFSANKGKDVLLAIASTYDYILPDYYSPLMTVTNMNNEPVKKSLEGMLKEIGFEGVFEVEFLVAQDGTLYFLEINFRNSTWSYAATKARMPLPVLWAETMENGYMRADARKDINGSFTAMVEPIDYAKRVKTGKIDKAQWLVEFKQAKCGYYFSADDVEPWRICVENWDNLG
;
A
#
# COMPACT_ATOMS: atom_id res chain seq x y z
N MET A 1 -11.09 9.61 23.42
CA MET A 1 -9.66 9.33 23.12
C MET A 1 -9.63 8.10 22.19
N TRP A 2 -8.99 8.16 21.06
CA TRP A 2 -8.99 7.08 20.04
C TRP A 2 -8.61 5.69 20.60
N LYS A 3 -7.79 5.64 21.63
CA LYS A 3 -7.40 4.38 22.31
C LYS A 3 -8.54 3.66 23.03
N ASN A 4 -9.69 4.30 23.22
CA ASN A 4 -10.87 3.67 23.80
C ASN A 4 -11.69 2.92 22.74
N HIS A 5 -11.39 3.13 21.45
CA HIS A 5 -12.01 2.39 20.37
C HIS A 5 -11.38 1.02 20.22
N LEU A 6 -12.19 0.02 19.94
CA LEU A 6 -11.68 -1.25 19.46
C LEU A 6 -11.01 -1.03 18.11
N CYS A 7 -9.77 -1.51 17.95
CA CYS A 7 -9.07 -1.50 16.68
C CYS A 7 -9.12 -2.90 16.06
N ILE A 8 -9.56 -2.99 14.82
CA ILE A 8 -9.65 -4.23 14.05
C ILE A 8 -8.77 -4.08 12.82
N VAL A 9 -7.88 -5.03 12.59
CA VAL A 9 -7.13 -5.16 11.34
C VAL A 9 -7.72 -6.35 10.60
N MET A 10 -8.19 -6.14 9.36
CA MET A 10 -8.66 -7.21 8.48
C MET A 10 -7.83 -7.18 7.22
N ALA A 11 -7.08 -8.23 6.96
CA ALA A 11 -6.15 -8.29 5.83
C ALA A 11 -5.68 -9.72 5.56
N ILE A 12 -5.15 -9.92 4.33
CA ILE A 12 -4.45 -11.17 3.99
C ILE A 12 -3.24 -11.35 4.92
N GLU A 13 -3.09 -12.57 5.44
CA GLU A 13 -1.98 -12.96 6.31
C GLU A 13 -0.63 -12.79 5.59
N HIS A 14 0.09 -11.74 5.96
CA HIS A 14 1.33 -11.30 5.32
C HIS A 14 2.12 -10.37 6.27
N TYR A 15 3.25 -9.82 5.82
CA TYR A 15 4.00 -8.84 6.61
C TYR A 15 3.43 -7.40 6.53
N ASN A 16 2.59 -7.06 5.55
CA ASN A 16 1.95 -5.73 5.50
C ASN A 16 1.05 -5.47 6.72
N PRO A 17 0.06 -6.34 7.05
CA PRO A 17 -0.72 -6.15 8.27
C PRO A 17 0.12 -6.19 9.55
N LEU A 18 1.26 -6.89 9.56
CA LEU A 18 2.19 -6.87 10.68
C LEU A 18 2.67 -5.45 10.99
N GLY A 19 2.97 -4.64 9.94
CA GLY A 19 3.33 -3.23 10.09
C GLY A 19 2.23 -2.40 10.76
N VAL A 20 0.96 -2.62 10.40
CA VAL A 20 -0.21 -1.97 11.02
C VAL A 20 -0.36 -2.38 12.49
N ILE A 21 -0.31 -3.69 12.75
CA ILE A 21 -0.43 -4.29 14.10
C ILE A 21 0.67 -3.75 15.02
N ARG A 22 1.92 -3.70 14.55
CA ARG A 22 3.06 -3.13 15.30
C ARG A 22 2.89 -1.64 15.56
N SER A 23 2.45 -0.87 14.56
CA SER A 23 2.22 0.58 14.72
C SER A 23 1.20 0.88 15.83
N LEU A 24 0.10 0.12 15.88
CA LEU A 24 -0.90 0.21 16.93
C LEU A 24 -0.35 -0.30 18.29
N GLY A 25 0.35 -1.44 18.28
CA GLY A 25 0.92 -2.07 19.46
C GLY A 25 1.99 -1.22 20.15
N GLU A 26 2.91 -0.62 19.39
CA GLU A 26 3.92 0.31 19.88
C GLU A 26 3.29 1.58 20.48
N ALA A 27 2.09 1.96 20.03
CA ALA A 27 1.28 3.03 20.63
C ALA A 27 0.44 2.59 21.84
N GLY A 28 0.52 1.30 22.25
CA GLY A 28 -0.16 0.74 23.41
C GLY A 28 -1.58 0.24 23.15
N VAL A 29 -1.96 0.02 21.90
CA VAL A 29 -3.26 -0.55 21.50
C VAL A 29 -3.06 -1.93 20.92
N ARG A 30 -3.79 -2.93 21.43
CA ARG A 30 -3.74 -4.31 20.95
C ARG A 30 -4.94 -4.59 20.06
N PRO A 31 -4.78 -4.60 18.73
CA PRO A 31 -5.89 -4.81 17.81
C PRO A 31 -6.40 -6.26 17.83
N VAL A 32 -7.64 -6.45 17.41
CA VAL A 32 -8.14 -7.72 16.88
C VAL A 32 -7.59 -7.88 15.47
N PHE A 33 -7.17 -9.08 15.10
CA PHE A 33 -6.76 -9.40 13.73
C PHE A 33 -7.70 -10.44 13.11
N ILE A 34 -8.34 -10.06 12.01
CA ILE A 34 -9.09 -10.97 11.14
C ILE A 34 -8.13 -11.32 10.00
N ALA A 35 -7.47 -12.45 10.16
CA ALA A 35 -6.43 -12.95 9.27
C ALA A 35 -7.06 -13.73 8.12
N ILE A 36 -7.12 -13.15 6.93
CA ILE A 36 -7.52 -13.83 5.71
C ILE A 36 -6.35 -14.70 5.26
N LYS A 37 -6.64 -15.90 4.81
CA LYS A 37 -5.65 -16.89 4.41
C LYS A 37 -4.64 -16.34 3.41
N GLY A 38 -3.37 -16.40 3.79
CA GLY A 38 -2.21 -15.99 3.00
C GLY A 38 -1.21 -17.12 2.82
N ARG A 39 0.03 -16.77 2.47
CA ARG A 39 1.10 -17.75 2.21
C ARG A 39 1.71 -18.32 3.49
N ALA A 40 1.77 -17.56 4.56
CA ALA A 40 2.35 -17.96 5.83
C ALA A 40 1.72 -17.16 6.99
N LYS A 41 1.71 -17.74 8.18
CA LYS A 41 1.20 -17.11 9.41
C LYS A 41 2.29 -16.24 10.03
N ILE A 42 2.45 -15.03 9.56
CA ILE A 42 3.47 -14.07 9.99
C ILE A 42 2.88 -13.00 10.92
N ALA A 43 1.89 -12.26 10.43
CA ALA A 43 1.28 -11.15 11.19
C ALA A 43 0.54 -11.66 12.42
N SER A 44 -0.17 -12.80 12.30
CA SER A 44 -0.90 -13.45 13.39
C SER A 44 -0.04 -13.89 14.56
N ALA A 45 1.28 -13.99 14.38
CA ALA A 45 2.22 -14.32 15.44
C ALA A 45 2.66 -13.11 16.29
N SER A 46 2.24 -11.88 15.94
CA SER A 46 2.63 -10.71 16.71
C SER A 46 2.07 -10.71 18.12
N LYS A 47 2.93 -10.40 19.10
CA LYS A 47 2.52 -10.25 20.52
C LYS A 47 1.52 -9.12 20.77
N TYR A 48 1.38 -8.21 19.81
CA TYR A 48 0.50 -7.04 19.95
C TYR A 48 -0.98 -7.36 19.66
N ILE A 49 -1.30 -8.54 19.15
CA ILE A 49 -2.68 -8.95 18.87
C ILE A 49 -3.39 -9.28 20.18
N SER A 50 -4.64 -8.79 20.33
CA SER A 50 -5.51 -9.14 21.46
C SER A 50 -6.31 -10.42 21.20
N LYS A 51 -6.81 -10.58 19.96
CA LYS A 51 -7.58 -11.75 19.48
C LYS A 51 -7.29 -11.93 17.99
N CYS A 52 -7.09 -13.15 17.54
CA CYS A 52 -6.91 -13.48 16.12
C CYS A 52 -8.02 -14.42 15.66
N HIS A 53 -8.63 -14.07 14.53
CA HIS A 53 -9.56 -14.93 13.81
C HIS A 53 -8.92 -15.32 12.47
N PHE A 54 -9.06 -16.58 12.08
CA PHE A 54 -8.60 -17.07 10.78
C PHE A 54 -9.79 -17.35 9.90
N VAL A 55 -9.79 -16.81 8.68
CA VAL A 55 -10.83 -17.00 7.66
C VAL A 55 -10.19 -17.33 6.31
N ASP A 56 -10.92 -18.02 5.43
CA ASP A 56 -10.37 -18.46 4.15
C ASP A 56 -10.38 -17.37 3.07
N ASN A 57 -11.31 -16.44 3.14
CA ASN A 57 -11.51 -15.37 2.13
C ASN A 57 -12.08 -14.10 2.74
N ILE A 58 -12.20 -13.05 1.92
CA ILE A 58 -12.68 -11.73 2.37
C ILE A 58 -14.17 -11.77 2.76
N GLU A 59 -14.99 -12.56 2.09
CA GLU A 59 -16.41 -12.70 2.35
C GLU A 59 -16.67 -13.29 3.74
N GLU A 60 -15.90 -14.32 4.13
CA GLU A 60 -15.94 -14.87 5.48
C GLU A 60 -15.43 -13.87 6.52
N GLY A 61 -14.36 -13.12 6.19
CA GLY A 61 -13.83 -12.05 7.03
C GLY A 61 -14.87 -10.96 7.28
N TYR A 62 -15.58 -10.54 6.24
CA TYR A 62 -16.65 -9.57 6.34
C TYR A 62 -17.85 -10.09 7.13
N ALA A 63 -18.28 -11.32 6.90
CA ALA A 63 -19.37 -11.94 7.67
C ALA A 63 -19.04 -12.03 9.16
N LEU A 64 -17.80 -12.41 9.49
CA LEU A 64 -17.28 -12.43 10.86
C LEU A 64 -17.21 -11.01 11.46
N LEU A 65 -16.71 -10.02 10.70
CA LEU A 65 -16.69 -8.62 11.12
C LEU A 65 -18.09 -8.12 11.49
N GLN A 66 -19.10 -8.43 10.68
CA GLN A 66 -20.48 -8.02 10.93
C GLN A 66 -21.10 -8.76 12.13
N SER A 67 -20.89 -10.08 12.26
CA SER A 67 -21.50 -10.89 13.31
C SER A 67 -20.88 -10.64 14.69
N GLU A 68 -19.54 -10.53 14.77
CA GLU A 68 -18.83 -10.39 16.05
C GLU A 68 -18.68 -8.93 16.51
N TYR A 69 -18.61 -7.97 15.55
CA TYR A 69 -18.22 -6.58 15.83
C TYR A 69 -19.21 -5.54 15.31
N GLY A 70 -20.20 -5.94 14.50
CA GLY A 70 -21.16 -5.02 13.89
C GLY A 70 -22.06 -4.27 14.86
N ASN A 71 -22.24 -4.80 16.08
CA ASN A 71 -23.09 -4.19 17.12
C ASN A 71 -22.31 -3.37 18.17
N VAL A 72 -20.96 -3.39 18.14
CA VAL A 72 -20.12 -2.71 19.14
C VAL A 72 -20.48 -1.22 19.26
N ALA A 73 -20.68 -0.54 18.14
CA ALA A 73 -21.08 0.88 18.16
C ALA A 73 -22.43 1.13 18.84
N ALA A 74 -23.41 0.25 18.62
CA ALA A 74 -24.73 0.35 19.25
C ALA A 74 -24.70 0.04 20.75
N GLU A 75 -23.86 -0.91 21.15
CA GLU A 75 -23.73 -1.35 22.53
C GLU A 75 -22.90 -0.39 23.39
N THR A 76 -21.83 0.20 22.82
CA THR A 76 -20.86 1.01 23.56
C THR A 76 -20.97 2.51 23.30
N GLY A 77 -21.65 2.91 22.23
CA GLY A 77 -21.66 4.28 21.71
C GLY A 77 -20.36 4.68 20.99
N ILE A 78 -19.41 3.73 20.79
CA ILE A 78 -18.09 3.99 20.23
C ILE A 78 -17.86 3.06 19.01
N LYS A 79 -17.68 3.64 17.83
CA LYS A 79 -17.40 2.86 16.60
C LYS A 79 -16.00 2.27 16.64
N PRO A 80 -15.79 0.97 16.37
CA PRO A 80 -14.46 0.43 16.13
C PRO A 80 -13.76 1.07 14.95
N PHE A 81 -12.41 1.17 15.01
CA PHE A 81 -11.58 1.44 13.86
C PHE A 81 -11.33 0.15 13.08
N LEU A 82 -11.46 0.22 11.76
CA LEU A 82 -11.19 -0.88 10.83
C LEU A 82 -10.07 -0.48 9.88
N PHE A 83 -8.96 -1.23 9.92
CA PHE A 83 -7.79 -1.05 9.07
C PHE A 83 -7.64 -2.20 8.09
N SER A 84 -7.14 -1.91 6.89
CA SER A 84 -6.71 -2.93 5.94
C SER A 84 -5.37 -2.57 5.28
N SER A 85 -4.73 -3.57 4.67
CA SER A 85 -3.45 -3.44 3.98
C SER A 85 -3.40 -4.18 2.64
N ASP A 86 -4.56 -4.49 2.06
CA ASP A 86 -4.69 -5.17 0.77
C ASP A 86 -5.71 -4.49 -0.12
N ASP A 87 -5.45 -4.42 -1.44
CA ASP A 87 -6.31 -3.71 -2.40
C ASP A 87 -7.66 -4.41 -2.58
N LYS A 88 -7.68 -5.75 -2.56
CA LYS A 88 -8.95 -6.51 -2.67
C LYS A 88 -9.83 -6.28 -1.46
N ASP A 89 -9.21 -6.24 -0.26
CA ASP A 89 -9.94 -6.00 0.98
C ASP A 89 -10.53 -4.58 0.99
N ILE A 90 -9.74 -3.57 0.62
CA ILE A 90 -10.21 -2.18 0.53
C ILE A 90 -11.33 -2.06 -0.52
N GLY A 91 -11.14 -2.65 -1.69
CA GLY A 91 -12.17 -2.65 -2.74
C GLY A 91 -13.48 -3.29 -2.29
N TYR A 92 -13.39 -4.42 -1.58
CA TYR A 92 -14.56 -5.10 -1.03
C TYR A 92 -15.26 -4.26 0.05
N LEU A 93 -14.50 -3.70 0.99
CA LEU A 93 -15.04 -2.83 2.05
C LEU A 93 -15.68 -1.56 1.50
N ASP A 94 -15.11 -0.97 0.45
CA ASP A 94 -15.66 0.21 -0.22
C ASP A 94 -17.01 -0.10 -0.90
N TYR A 95 -17.18 -1.29 -1.49
CA TYR A 95 -18.47 -1.73 -2.03
C TYR A 95 -19.54 -2.00 -0.96
N HIS A 96 -19.12 -2.14 0.31
CA HIS A 96 -20.01 -2.31 1.47
C HIS A 96 -20.02 -1.07 2.39
N TYR A 97 -19.50 0.08 1.93
CA TYR A 97 -19.35 1.27 2.75
C TYR A 97 -20.65 1.74 3.41
N ASP A 98 -21.78 1.70 2.69
CA ASP A 98 -23.08 2.12 3.23
C ASP A 98 -23.58 1.24 4.39
N GLU A 99 -23.16 -0.03 4.45
CA GLU A 99 -23.43 -0.95 5.56
C GLU A 99 -22.47 -0.77 6.74
N LEU A 100 -21.25 -0.23 6.47
CA LEU A 100 -20.15 -0.09 7.43
C LEU A 100 -20.12 1.27 8.12
N LYS A 101 -20.45 2.36 7.41
CA LYS A 101 -20.24 3.75 7.87
C LYS A 101 -20.87 4.10 9.22
N ASP A 102 -21.98 3.45 9.58
CA ASP A 102 -22.66 3.68 10.84
C ASP A 102 -22.14 2.79 11.98
N LYS A 103 -21.40 1.73 11.65
CA LYS A 103 -20.88 0.73 12.59
C LYS A 103 -19.39 0.88 12.86
N PHE A 104 -18.61 1.31 11.87
CA PHE A 104 -17.15 1.37 11.92
C PHE A 104 -16.62 2.74 11.43
N ILE A 105 -15.41 3.08 11.88
CA ILE A 105 -14.56 4.10 11.25
C ILE A 105 -13.56 3.35 10.38
N CYS A 106 -13.74 3.39 9.06
CA CYS A 106 -12.92 2.68 8.07
C CYS A 106 -12.40 3.62 6.99
N PHE A 107 -11.45 3.17 6.20
CA PHE A 107 -10.97 3.92 5.04
C PHE A 107 -12.11 4.08 4.03
N ASN A 108 -12.28 5.29 3.52
CA ASN A 108 -13.41 5.62 2.65
C ASN A 108 -13.15 6.89 1.83
N ALA A 109 -14.03 7.17 0.87
CA ALA A 109 -14.08 8.44 0.14
C ALA A 109 -15.50 9.07 0.20
N GLY A 110 -16.22 8.86 1.32
CA GLY A 110 -17.51 9.46 1.63
C GLY A 110 -18.70 8.89 0.85
N LYS A 111 -18.48 7.97 -0.09
CA LYS A 111 -19.53 7.35 -0.92
C LYS A 111 -19.10 5.92 -1.28
N GLN A 112 -20.05 4.98 -1.22
CA GLN A 112 -19.85 3.59 -1.65
C GLN A 112 -19.34 3.52 -3.09
N GLY A 113 -18.30 2.70 -3.33
CA GLY A 113 -17.67 2.49 -4.62
C GLY A 113 -16.71 3.61 -5.07
N ARG A 114 -16.53 4.68 -4.29
CA ARG A 114 -15.71 5.81 -4.72
C ARG A 114 -14.21 5.55 -4.58
N VAL A 115 -13.77 4.75 -3.63
CA VAL A 115 -12.37 4.32 -3.57
C VAL A 115 -12.07 3.44 -4.80
N ASN A 116 -12.95 2.50 -5.13
CA ASN A 116 -12.83 1.66 -6.33
C ASN A 116 -12.81 2.49 -7.63
N GLU A 117 -13.58 3.59 -7.70
CA GLU A 117 -13.55 4.52 -8.85
C GLU A 117 -12.14 5.05 -9.10
N PHE A 118 -11.35 5.33 -8.04
CA PHE A 118 -9.98 5.85 -8.15
C PHE A 118 -8.89 4.78 -8.02
N MET A 119 -9.23 3.54 -7.68
CA MET A 119 -8.37 2.38 -7.90
C MET A 119 -8.32 2.00 -9.39
N ASP A 120 -9.23 2.51 -10.21
CA ASP A 120 -9.16 2.45 -11.66
C ASP A 120 -7.99 3.29 -12.16
N LYS A 121 -7.06 2.65 -12.90
CA LYS A 121 -5.81 3.29 -13.35
C LYS A 121 -6.05 4.45 -14.31
N HIS A 122 -7.08 4.39 -15.14
CA HIS A 122 -7.40 5.50 -16.05
C HIS A 122 -7.90 6.72 -15.26
N ASN A 123 -8.86 6.51 -14.37
CA ASN A 123 -9.44 7.59 -13.58
C ASN A 123 -8.41 8.30 -12.71
N ILE A 124 -7.52 7.55 -12.06
CA ILE A 124 -6.50 8.15 -11.20
C ILE A 124 -5.41 8.88 -12.00
N LEU A 125 -5.04 8.38 -13.19
CA LEU A 125 -4.08 9.05 -14.09
C LEU A 125 -4.65 10.36 -14.64
N GLU A 126 -5.94 10.40 -15.05
CA GLU A 126 -6.59 11.63 -15.49
C GLU A 126 -6.69 12.65 -14.36
N LEU A 127 -7.00 12.19 -13.13
CA LEU A 127 -7.00 13.07 -11.96
C LEU A 127 -5.61 13.63 -11.67
N ALA A 128 -4.57 12.80 -11.74
CA ALA A 128 -3.17 13.21 -11.54
C ALA A 128 -2.75 14.29 -12.56
N LYS A 129 -3.08 14.09 -13.83
CA LYS A 129 -2.84 15.04 -14.90
C LYS A 129 -3.58 16.37 -14.67
N LYS A 130 -4.85 16.31 -14.26
CA LYS A 130 -5.67 17.48 -13.90
C LYS A 130 -5.02 18.31 -12.78
N HIS A 131 -4.39 17.64 -11.81
CA HIS A 131 -3.69 18.29 -10.69
C HIS A 131 -2.22 18.62 -10.97
N GLY A 132 -1.75 18.47 -12.22
CA GLY A 132 -0.43 18.92 -12.68
C GLY A 132 0.72 17.95 -12.42
N LEU A 133 0.43 16.68 -12.12
CA LEU A 133 1.45 15.63 -12.10
C LEU A 133 1.77 15.18 -13.53
N SER A 134 3.03 14.85 -13.77
CA SER A 134 3.44 14.21 -15.04
C SER A 134 2.91 12.78 -15.08
N VAL A 135 2.28 12.41 -16.18
CA VAL A 135 1.70 11.11 -16.45
C VAL A 135 2.17 10.65 -17.83
N LEU A 136 2.56 9.40 -17.97
CA LEU A 136 2.87 8.82 -19.28
C LEU A 136 1.61 8.72 -20.13
N ASP A 137 1.72 9.01 -21.42
CA ASP A 137 0.60 8.91 -22.36
C ASP A 137 0.02 7.49 -22.35
N ASN A 138 -1.30 7.41 -22.31
CA ASN A 138 -2.01 6.14 -22.16
C ASN A 138 -3.36 6.14 -22.89
N ARG A 139 -3.86 4.97 -23.18
CA ARG A 139 -5.19 4.75 -23.78
C ARG A 139 -5.86 3.55 -23.12
N VAL A 140 -7.17 3.65 -22.92
CA VAL A 140 -8.01 2.51 -22.56
C VAL A 140 -8.48 1.86 -23.86
N CYS A 141 -8.11 0.60 -24.07
CA CYS A 141 -8.42 -0.17 -25.26
C CYS A 141 -9.23 -1.40 -24.93
N GLN A 142 -10.17 -1.78 -25.79
CA GLN A 142 -10.69 -3.14 -25.75
C GLN A 142 -9.56 -4.09 -26.14
N ARG A 143 -9.54 -5.28 -25.55
CA ARG A 143 -8.57 -6.32 -25.93
C ARG A 143 -8.64 -6.60 -27.44
N GLY A 144 -7.54 -6.42 -28.15
CA GLY A 144 -7.45 -6.55 -29.59
C GLY A 144 -7.44 -5.22 -30.36
N GLU A 145 -7.75 -4.09 -29.71
CA GLU A 145 -7.67 -2.77 -30.35
C GLU A 145 -6.25 -2.19 -30.28
N LEU A 146 -5.80 -1.59 -31.38
CA LEU A 146 -4.56 -0.84 -31.41
C LEU A 146 -4.78 0.61 -30.94
N PRO A 147 -3.99 1.11 -30.00
CA PRO A 147 -4.13 2.48 -29.50
C PRO A 147 -3.62 3.50 -30.52
N GLU A 148 -4.44 4.48 -30.86
CA GLU A 148 -4.00 5.58 -31.71
C GLU A 148 -3.14 6.58 -30.91
N GLY A 149 -2.07 7.08 -31.56
CA GLY A 149 -1.24 8.20 -31.07
C GLY A 149 -0.31 7.87 -29.90
N LEU A 150 -0.10 6.59 -29.56
CA LEU A 150 0.95 6.18 -28.63
C LEU A 150 2.25 5.85 -29.37
N ARG A 151 3.36 6.14 -28.70
CA ARG A 151 4.70 5.77 -29.16
C ARG A 151 5.15 4.46 -28.52
N TYR A 152 5.68 3.56 -29.33
CA TYR A 152 6.29 2.33 -28.85
C TYR A 152 7.70 2.59 -28.28
N PRO A 153 8.17 1.84 -27.26
CA PRO A 153 7.47 0.73 -26.63
C PRO A 153 6.30 1.16 -25.75
N VAL A 154 5.30 0.27 -25.61
CA VAL A 154 4.17 0.43 -24.72
C VAL A 154 4.13 -0.71 -23.70
N ILE A 155 3.44 -0.48 -22.58
CA ILE A 155 3.18 -1.49 -21.55
C ILE A 155 1.66 -1.66 -21.37
N THR A 156 1.20 -2.91 -21.30
CA THR A 156 -0.19 -3.23 -20.97
C THR A 156 -0.36 -3.39 -19.46
N LYS A 157 -1.54 -3.03 -18.95
CA LYS A 157 -1.92 -3.20 -17.54
C LYS A 157 -3.41 -3.46 -17.44
N SER A 158 -3.85 -4.30 -16.49
CA SER A 158 -5.26 -4.32 -16.09
C SER A 158 -5.67 -2.96 -15.53
N ILE A 159 -6.88 -2.52 -15.84
CA ILE A 159 -7.40 -1.21 -15.42
C ILE A 159 -7.55 -1.14 -13.90
N SER A 160 -8.03 -2.22 -13.28
CA SER A 160 -8.24 -2.31 -11.84
C SER A 160 -7.49 -3.51 -11.24
N PRO A 161 -7.01 -3.41 -10.00
CA PRO A 161 -6.37 -4.54 -9.31
C PRO A 161 -7.35 -5.69 -9.00
N THR A 162 -8.65 -5.46 -9.16
CA THR A 162 -9.72 -6.45 -8.92
C THR A 162 -10.20 -7.14 -10.20
N ILE A 163 -9.72 -6.75 -11.40
CA ILE A 163 -10.17 -7.25 -12.70
C ILE A 163 -8.98 -7.76 -13.50
N GLY A 164 -9.11 -8.94 -14.12
CA GLY A 164 -8.11 -9.54 -15.01
C GLY A 164 -7.05 -10.36 -14.28
N GLY A 165 -6.01 -10.75 -15.01
CA GLY A 165 -4.94 -11.62 -14.54
C GLY A 165 -3.85 -10.93 -13.72
N TRP A 166 -4.02 -9.65 -13.33
CA TRP A 166 -3.06 -8.85 -12.60
C TRP A 166 -1.69 -8.84 -13.28
N LYS A 167 -0.65 -9.49 -12.72
CA LYS A 167 0.71 -9.49 -13.31
C LYS A 167 0.79 -10.21 -14.66
N SER A 168 -0.09 -11.17 -14.95
CA SER A 168 -0.13 -11.86 -16.25
C SER A 168 -0.63 -10.98 -17.38
N ASP A 169 -1.31 -9.87 -17.07
CA ASP A 169 -1.78 -8.90 -18.06
C ASP A 169 -0.74 -7.79 -18.36
N VAL A 170 0.46 -7.87 -17.78
CA VAL A 170 1.53 -6.89 -17.96
C VAL A 170 2.52 -7.37 -19.01
N HIS A 171 2.54 -6.71 -20.18
CA HIS A 171 3.45 -6.99 -21.29
C HIS A 171 4.09 -5.70 -21.78
N ILE A 172 5.39 -5.73 -22.05
CA ILE A 172 6.11 -4.65 -22.75
C ILE A 172 6.15 -5.01 -24.23
N CYS A 173 5.62 -4.14 -25.08
CA CYS A 173 5.48 -4.36 -26.50
C CYS A 173 6.23 -3.27 -27.28
N HIS A 174 7.14 -3.67 -28.17
CA HIS A 174 7.96 -2.74 -28.97
C HIS A 174 7.33 -2.43 -30.34
N SER A 175 6.24 -3.09 -30.70
CA SER A 175 5.52 -2.92 -31.96
C SER A 175 4.04 -3.27 -31.82
N GLU A 176 3.23 -2.85 -32.81
CA GLU A 176 1.82 -3.25 -32.91
C GLU A 176 1.66 -4.78 -32.98
N ALA A 177 2.55 -5.47 -33.70
CA ALA A 177 2.51 -6.93 -33.79
C ALA A 177 2.73 -7.61 -32.44
N GLU A 178 3.66 -7.10 -31.62
CA GLU A 178 3.87 -7.61 -30.26
C GLU A 178 2.68 -7.31 -29.36
N LEU A 179 2.05 -6.14 -29.47
CA LEU A 179 0.86 -5.80 -28.71
C LEU A 179 -0.32 -6.71 -29.05
N LEU A 180 -0.55 -7.00 -30.34
CA LEU A 180 -1.59 -7.95 -30.76
C LEU A 180 -1.31 -9.35 -30.25
N ALA A 181 -0.06 -9.82 -30.27
CA ALA A 181 0.34 -11.10 -29.70
C ALA A 181 0.15 -11.14 -28.17
N ALA A 182 0.41 -10.02 -27.45
CA ALA A 182 0.18 -9.91 -26.01
C ALA A 182 -1.31 -10.03 -25.65
N TYR A 183 -2.20 -9.48 -26.46
CA TYR A 183 -3.65 -9.58 -26.26
C TYR A 183 -4.17 -11.02 -26.25
N GLU A 184 -3.50 -11.95 -26.89
CA GLU A 184 -3.82 -13.39 -26.85
C GLU A 184 -3.66 -13.99 -25.44
N GLN A 185 -2.79 -13.39 -24.62
CA GLN A 185 -2.46 -13.87 -23.27
C GLN A 185 -3.16 -13.07 -22.17
N ILE A 186 -3.70 -11.90 -22.48
CA ILE A 186 -4.35 -11.01 -21.51
C ILE A 186 -5.78 -11.51 -21.24
N GLU A 187 -6.12 -11.65 -19.97
CA GLU A 187 -7.45 -12.08 -19.52
C GLU A 187 -8.45 -10.91 -19.43
N ALA A 188 -7.98 -9.71 -19.10
CA ALA A 188 -8.84 -8.55 -18.96
C ALA A 188 -9.50 -8.17 -20.28
N PRO A 189 -10.82 -7.91 -20.31
CA PRO A 189 -11.52 -7.50 -21.53
C PRO A 189 -11.17 -6.07 -21.97
N THR A 190 -10.74 -5.23 -21.02
CA THR A 190 -10.32 -3.84 -21.23
C THR A 190 -8.95 -3.64 -20.60
N VAL A 191 -8.06 -3.02 -21.32
CA VAL A 191 -6.63 -2.91 -20.99
C VAL A 191 -6.22 -1.44 -21.03
N LEU A 192 -5.44 -1.01 -20.05
CA LEU A 192 -4.70 0.23 -20.13
C LEU A 192 -3.42 -0.04 -20.92
N VAL A 193 -3.25 0.61 -22.09
CA VAL A 193 -2.00 0.63 -22.86
C VAL A 193 -1.33 1.97 -22.61
N GLN A 194 -0.12 1.95 -22.10
CA GLN A 194 0.62 3.14 -21.69
C GLN A 194 2.00 3.16 -22.33
N GLU A 195 2.53 4.34 -22.68
CA GLU A 195 3.91 4.46 -23.11
C GLU A 195 4.85 3.88 -22.05
N TYR A 196 5.84 3.10 -22.49
CA TYR A 196 6.83 2.50 -21.61
C TYR A 196 8.12 3.31 -21.62
N ILE A 197 8.65 3.56 -20.42
CA ILE A 197 9.99 4.13 -20.25
C ILE A 197 10.84 3.22 -19.37
N GLU A 198 12.13 3.14 -19.67
CA GLU A 198 13.08 2.53 -18.76
C GLU A 198 13.23 3.44 -17.53
N LYS A 199 12.80 2.93 -16.39
CA LYS A 199 12.93 3.64 -15.12
C LYS A 199 14.38 3.66 -14.65
N GLN A 200 14.82 4.80 -14.13
CA GLN A 200 16.05 4.90 -13.35
C GLN A 200 15.82 4.40 -11.93
N ASN A 201 14.65 4.71 -11.35
CA ASN A 201 14.25 4.31 -10.01
C ASN A 201 12.72 4.34 -9.88
N GLU A 202 12.23 3.95 -8.70
CA GLU A 202 10.87 4.25 -8.24
C GLU A 202 10.95 5.15 -7.02
N TYR A 203 9.91 5.97 -6.85
CA TYR A 203 9.77 6.90 -5.74
C TYR A 203 8.39 6.71 -5.13
N ALA A 204 8.35 6.32 -3.87
CA ALA A 204 7.12 6.10 -3.14
C ALA A 204 6.95 7.15 -2.03
N ILE A 205 5.70 7.55 -1.78
CA ILE A 205 5.33 8.48 -0.70
C ILE A 205 4.29 7.79 0.16
N GLU A 206 4.54 7.71 1.46
CA GLU A 206 3.60 7.19 2.45
C GLU A 206 2.93 8.33 3.21
N GLY A 207 1.63 8.21 3.41
CA GLY A 207 0.86 9.24 4.10
C GLY A 207 -0.51 8.79 4.59
N PHE A 208 -1.25 9.73 5.14
CA PHE A 208 -2.68 9.57 5.40
C PHE A 208 -3.44 10.86 5.07
N SER A 209 -4.74 10.71 4.83
CA SER A 209 -5.67 11.83 4.74
C SER A 209 -6.88 11.60 5.64
N ALA A 210 -7.50 12.71 6.06
CA ALA A 210 -8.69 12.74 6.90
C ALA A 210 -9.54 13.97 6.55
N ASN A 211 -10.70 14.11 7.21
CA ASN A 211 -11.60 15.24 7.02
C ASN A 211 -11.96 15.47 5.54
N LYS A 212 -12.30 14.38 4.85
CA LYS A 212 -12.62 14.36 3.41
C LYS A 212 -11.46 14.90 2.56
N GLY A 213 -10.25 14.40 2.84
CA GLY A 213 -9.03 14.76 2.13
C GLY A 213 -8.51 16.19 2.38
N LYS A 214 -9.01 16.89 3.42
CA LYS A 214 -8.54 18.24 3.76
C LYS A 214 -7.29 18.24 4.62
N ASP A 215 -7.18 17.28 5.52
CA ASP A 215 -6.02 17.06 6.35
C ASP A 215 -5.16 15.97 5.73
N VAL A 216 -4.02 16.34 5.15
CA VAL A 216 -3.11 15.40 4.47
C VAL A 216 -1.73 15.47 5.13
N LEU A 217 -1.22 14.34 5.52
CA LEU A 217 0.17 14.14 5.92
C LEU A 217 0.89 13.29 4.88
N LEU A 218 1.86 13.85 4.19
CA LEU A 218 2.87 13.11 3.43
C LEU A 218 4.07 12.90 4.36
N ALA A 219 4.17 11.72 4.96
CA ALA A 219 5.05 11.47 6.09
C ALA A 219 6.50 11.21 5.64
N ILE A 220 6.68 10.28 4.74
CA ILE A 220 8.00 9.85 4.25
C ILE A 220 7.99 9.74 2.72
N ALA A 221 9.18 9.81 2.15
CA ALA A 221 9.45 9.39 0.78
C ALA A 221 10.52 8.31 0.78
N SER A 222 10.49 7.42 -0.20
CA SER A 222 11.47 6.35 -0.33
C SER A 222 11.84 6.09 -1.78
N THR A 223 13.09 5.66 -1.98
CA THR A 223 13.65 5.25 -3.26
C THR A 223 14.31 3.89 -3.11
N TYR A 224 14.33 3.09 -4.16
CA TYR A 224 15.00 1.81 -4.16
C TYR A 224 16.52 1.98 -4.15
N ASP A 225 17.22 1.15 -3.37
CA ASP A 225 18.68 1.10 -3.35
C ASP A 225 19.24 0.30 -4.54
N TYR A 226 18.41 -0.51 -5.19
CA TYR A 226 18.70 -1.20 -6.45
C TYR A 226 17.39 -1.54 -7.19
N ILE A 227 17.48 -1.74 -8.50
CA ILE A 227 16.33 -2.05 -9.34
C ILE A 227 16.30 -3.53 -9.70
N LEU A 228 15.11 -4.12 -9.64
CA LEU A 228 14.80 -5.45 -10.14
C LEU A 228 13.87 -5.33 -11.35
N PRO A 229 14.15 -5.98 -12.49
CA PRO A 229 13.33 -5.84 -13.70
C PRO A 229 11.87 -6.23 -13.48
N ASP A 230 11.63 -7.35 -12.78
CA ASP A 230 10.31 -7.98 -12.67
C ASP A 230 9.74 -7.95 -11.24
N TYR A 231 10.34 -7.16 -10.35
CA TYR A 231 9.95 -7.15 -8.94
C TYR A 231 10.25 -5.79 -8.29
N TYR A 232 9.52 -5.44 -7.21
CA TYR A 232 9.91 -4.31 -6.38
C TYR A 232 11.23 -4.61 -5.65
N SER A 233 12.04 -3.57 -5.41
CA SER A 233 13.25 -3.74 -4.62
C SER A 233 12.89 -3.85 -3.13
N PRO A 234 13.35 -4.91 -2.45
CA PRO A 234 13.09 -5.11 -1.02
C PRO A 234 14.01 -4.28 -0.10
N LEU A 235 14.80 -3.38 -0.65
CA LEU A 235 15.71 -2.49 0.09
C LEU A 235 15.51 -1.06 -0.38
N MET A 236 15.16 -0.18 0.56
CA MET A 236 14.87 1.22 0.27
C MET A 236 15.59 2.18 1.21
N THR A 237 15.97 3.32 0.66
CA THR A 237 16.36 4.51 1.41
C THR A 237 15.15 5.39 1.67
N VAL A 238 14.86 5.66 2.94
CA VAL A 238 13.74 6.47 3.42
C VAL A 238 14.22 7.85 3.81
N THR A 239 13.52 8.89 3.33
CA THR A 239 13.85 10.30 3.53
C THR A 239 12.61 11.13 3.89
N ASN A 240 12.80 12.41 4.18
CA ASN A 240 11.71 13.38 4.23
C ASN A 240 11.09 13.56 2.84
N MET A 241 9.78 13.71 2.81
CA MET A 241 9.07 14.17 1.62
C MET A 241 9.21 15.69 1.51
N ASN A 242 10.03 16.16 0.56
CA ASN A 242 10.41 17.57 0.41
C ASN A 242 10.10 18.14 -0.99
N ASN A 243 9.20 17.51 -1.76
CA ASN A 243 8.80 17.98 -3.09
C ASN A 243 7.47 18.77 -2.99
N GLU A 244 7.53 20.08 -2.80
CA GLU A 244 6.36 20.93 -2.63
C GLU A 244 5.39 20.95 -3.84
N PRO A 245 5.84 20.96 -5.12
CA PRO A 245 4.94 20.79 -6.26
C PRO A 245 4.13 19.49 -6.20
N VAL A 246 4.79 18.34 -5.99
CA VAL A 246 4.14 17.03 -5.85
C VAL A 246 3.18 17.03 -4.67
N LYS A 247 3.58 17.58 -3.53
CA LYS A 247 2.73 17.69 -2.33
C LYS A 247 1.44 18.42 -2.64
N LYS A 248 1.51 19.62 -3.25
CA LYS A 248 0.33 20.42 -3.60
C LYS A 248 -0.62 19.68 -4.53
N SER A 249 -0.08 18.96 -5.51
CA SER A 249 -0.87 18.14 -6.43
C SER A 249 -1.59 17.00 -5.71
N LEU A 250 -0.89 16.26 -4.86
CA LEU A 250 -1.46 15.15 -4.08
C LEU A 250 -2.51 15.63 -3.07
N GLU A 251 -2.28 16.75 -2.38
CA GLU A 251 -3.30 17.38 -1.51
C GLU A 251 -4.56 17.73 -2.30
N GLY A 252 -4.41 18.27 -3.52
CA GLY A 252 -5.52 18.57 -4.42
C GLY A 252 -6.30 17.33 -4.84
N MET A 253 -5.58 16.25 -5.24
CA MET A 253 -6.19 14.97 -5.63
C MET A 253 -6.95 14.35 -4.47
N LEU A 254 -6.33 14.19 -3.31
CA LEU A 254 -6.95 13.57 -2.13
C LEU A 254 -8.19 14.34 -1.64
N LYS A 255 -8.16 15.68 -1.72
CA LYS A 255 -9.30 16.52 -1.43
C LYS A 255 -10.44 16.34 -2.45
N GLU A 256 -10.15 16.21 -3.74
CA GLU A 256 -11.15 15.97 -4.78
C GLU A 256 -11.77 14.57 -4.68
N ILE A 257 -10.96 13.55 -4.36
CA ILE A 257 -11.42 12.20 -4.05
C ILE A 257 -12.30 12.22 -2.79
N GLY A 258 -11.90 13.01 -1.80
CA GLY A 258 -12.50 13.03 -0.46
C GLY A 258 -12.02 11.86 0.40
N PHE A 259 -10.82 11.33 0.13
CA PHE A 259 -10.30 10.14 0.79
C PHE A 259 -9.98 10.38 2.27
N GLU A 260 -10.34 9.41 3.10
CA GLU A 260 -10.01 9.31 4.52
C GLU A 260 -9.39 7.94 4.79
N GLY A 261 -8.09 7.90 4.99
CA GLY A 261 -7.35 6.66 5.19
C GLY A 261 -5.84 6.84 5.04
N VAL A 262 -5.11 5.76 5.27
CA VAL A 262 -3.69 5.65 4.96
C VAL A 262 -3.53 5.32 3.48
N PHE A 263 -2.49 5.86 2.86
CA PHE A 263 -2.21 5.65 1.44
C PHE A 263 -0.72 5.62 1.15
N GLU A 264 -0.39 5.00 0.01
CA GLU A 264 0.90 5.07 -0.66
C GLU A 264 0.71 5.67 -2.05
N VAL A 265 1.64 6.50 -2.48
CA VAL A 265 1.68 7.03 -3.86
C VAL A 265 2.95 6.57 -4.53
N GLU A 266 2.82 6.01 -5.73
CA GLU A 266 3.95 5.50 -6.50
C GLU A 266 4.25 6.35 -7.73
N PHE A 267 5.56 6.57 -7.99
CA PHE A 267 6.08 7.26 -9.15
C PHE A 267 7.20 6.44 -9.80
N LEU A 268 7.29 6.49 -11.13
CA LEU A 268 8.51 6.15 -11.85
C LEU A 268 9.44 7.36 -11.88
N VAL A 269 10.72 7.12 -11.69
CA VAL A 269 11.78 8.11 -11.90
C VAL A 269 12.42 7.82 -13.26
N ALA A 270 12.29 8.73 -14.21
CA ALA A 270 12.91 8.62 -15.52
C ALA A 270 14.42 8.90 -15.46
N GLN A 271 15.15 8.62 -16.56
CA GLN A 271 16.60 8.83 -16.63
C GLN A 271 17.03 10.30 -16.48
N ASP A 272 16.15 11.24 -16.79
CA ASP A 272 16.35 12.69 -16.61
C ASP A 272 15.89 13.20 -15.24
N GLY A 273 15.45 12.30 -14.34
CA GLY A 273 14.93 12.62 -13.01
C GLY A 273 13.46 13.04 -12.97
N THR A 274 12.74 13.04 -14.08
CA THR A 274 11.31 13.33 -14.12
C THR A 274 10.54 12.27 -13.33
N LEU A 275 9.63 12.73 -12.47
CA LEU A 275 8.70 11.86 -11.73
C LEU A 275 7.41 11.68 -12.53
N TYR A 276 7.13 10.46 -12.95
CA TYR A 276 5.86 10.09 -13.57
C TYR A 276 4.98 9.38 -12.56
N PHE A 277 3.81 9.95 -12.27
CA PHE A 277 2.82 9.36 -11.38
C PHE A 277 2.31 8.03 -11.94
N LEU A 278 2.19 7.03 -11.07
CA LEU A 278 1.67 5.70 -11.41
C LEU A 278 0.29 5.45 -10.82
N GLU A 279 0.20 5.47 -9.49
CA GLU A 279 -1.03 5.12 -8.78
C GLU A 279 -1.02 5.62 -7.33
N ILE A 280 -2.21 5.59 -6.72
CA ILE A 280 -2.40 5.68 -5.27
C ILE A 280 -2.95 4.34 -4.79
N ASN A 281 -2.25 3.73 -3.85
CA ASN A 281 -2.73 2.58 -3.09
C ASN A 281 -3.48 3.09 -1.85
N PHE A 282 -4.80 2.96 -1.81
CA PHE A 282 -5.67 3.51 -0.75
C PHE A 282 -5.67 2.64 0.52
N ARG A 283 -4.51 2.23 0.97
CA ARG A 283 -4.29 1.30 2.08
C ARG A 283 -2.90 1.46 2.70
N ASN A 284 -2.71 0.79 3.85
CA ASN A 284 -1.35 0.59 4.35
C ASN A 284 -0.58 -0.30 3.38
N SER A 285 0.57 0.16 2.93
CA SER A 285 1.49 -0.58 2.07
C SER A 285 2.57 -1.31 2.89
N THR A 286 3.44 -2.01 2.19
CA THR A 286 4.68 -2.54 2.77
C THR A 286 5.46 -1.42 3.48
N TRP A 287 5.65 -0.28 2.82
CA TRP A 287 6.53 0.79 3.28
C TRP A 287 5.92 1.66 4.39
N SER A 288 4.60 1.56 4.63
CA SER A 288 3.90 2.35 5.67
C SER A 288 4.51 2.16 7.08
N TYR A 289 5.07 0.98 7.40
CA TYR A 289 5.71 0.74 8.71
C TYR A 289 7.01 1.54 8.88
N ALA A 290 7.71 1.89 7.79
CA ALA A 290 8.89 2.77 7.85
C ALA A 290 8.53 4.16 8.39
N ALA A 291 7.32 4.66 8.14
CA ALA A 291 6.83 5.91 8.74
C ALA A 291 6.73 5.80 10.28
N THR A 292 6.35 4.63 10.82
CA THR A 292 6.38 4.37 12.27
C THR A 292 7.81 4.48 12.81
N LYS A 293 8.79 3.92 12.11
CA LYS A 293 10.22 4.03 12.50
C LYS A 293 10.78 5.45 12.33
N ALA A 294 10.11 6.27 11.51
CA ALA A 294 10.32 7.72 11.43
C ALA A 294 9.54 8.52 12.51
N ARG A 295 8.90 7.85 13.48
CA ARG A 295 8.06 8.44 14.55
C ARG A 295 6.75 9.05 14.02
N MET A 296 6.27 8.60 12.89
CA MET A 296 5.01 8.99 12.27
C MET A 296 4.15 7.74 11.99
N PRO A 297 3.62 7.07 13.02
CA PRO A 297 2.81 5.86 12.86
C PRO A 297 1.48 6.19 12.18
N LEU A 298 1.38 6.00 10.85
CA LEU A 298 0.25 6.42 10.03
C LEU A 298 -1.11 5.91 10.52
N PRO A 299 -1.30 4.61 10.88
CA PRO A 299 -2.57 4.13 11.41
C PRO A 299 -3.01 4.86 12.68
N VAL A 300 -2.04 5.17 13.57
CA VAL A 300 -2.28 5.88 14.83
C VAL A 300 -2.64 7.33 14.57
N LEU A 301 -1.86 8.02 13.73
CA LEU A 301 -2.08 9.44 13.41
C LEU A 301 -3.42 9.64 12.68
N TRP A 302 -3.79 8.72 11.79
CA TRP A 302 -5.09 8.72 11.16
C TRP A 302 -6.21 8.55 12.19
N ALA A 303 -6.14 7.53 13.06
CA ALA A 303 -7.15 7.30 14.09
C ALA A 303 -7.29 8.49 15.06
N GLU A 304 -6.18 9.10 15.47
CA GLU A 304 -6.18 10.31 16.28
C GLU A 304 -6.87 11.48 15.57
N THR A 305 -6.60 11.66 14.27
CA THR A 305 -7.17 12.74 13.47
C THR A 305 -8.67 12.55 13.26
N MET A 306 -9.10 11.32 12.97
CA MET A 306 -10.52 10.98 12.81
C MET A 306 -11.31 11.19 14.10
N GLU A 307 -10.76 10.82 15.24
CA GLU A 307 -11.39 11.02 16.57
C GLU A 307 -11.46 12.51 16.96
N ASN A 308 -10.37 13.25 16.73
CA ASN A 308 -10.28 14.65 17.15
C ASN A 308 -10.97 15.62 16.16
N GLY A 309 -11.20 15.21 14.91
CA GLY A 309 -11.70 16.06 13.83
C GLY A 309 -10.66 17.03 13.26
N TYR A 310 -9.39 16.93 13.65
CA TYR A 310 -8.28 17.70 13.13
C TYR A 310 -6.94 16.97 13.29
N MET A 311 -6.03 17.21 12.37
CA MET A 311 -4.66 16.71 12.46
C MET A 311 -3.83 17.60 13.42
N ARG A 312 -3.16 17.00 14.41
CA ARG A 312 -2.31 17.75 15.33
C ARG A 312 -1.13 18.38 14.60
N ALA A 313 -0.73 19.58 15.02
CA ALA A 313 0.33 20.37 14.37
C ALA A 313 1.70 19.68 14.36
N ASP A 314 1.96 18.81 15.36
CA ASP A 314 3.21 18.08 15.48
C ASP A 314 3.16 16.65 14.92
N ALA A 315 2.15 16.32 14.09
CA ALA A 315 2.01 15.01 13.44
C ALA A 315 3.22 14.69 12.54
N ARG A 316 3.70 15.68 11.79
CA ARG A 316 4.92 15.56 10.99
C ARG A 316 6.16 15.62 11.88
N LYS A 317 7.10 14.70 11.63
CA LYS A 317 8.42 14.66 12.25
C LYS A 317 9.48 14.66 11.15
N ASP A 318 10.56 15.41 11.36
CA ASP A 318 11.68 15.40 10.43
C ASP A 318 12.57 14.17 10.68
N ILE A 319 13.00 13.58 9.57
CA ILE A 319 14.03 12.55 9.52
C ILE A 319 15.37 13.28 9.41
N ASN A 320 16.27 13.03 10.35
CA ASN A 320 17.63 13.56 10.26
C ASN A 320 18.44 12.72 9.26
N GLY A 321 18.63 13.23 8.05
CA GLY A 321 19.27 12.52 6.95
C GLY A 321 18.32 11.50 6.30
N SER A 322 18.72 10.22 6.31
CA SER A 322 17.97 9.09 5.77
C SER A 322 18.14 7.85 6.61
N PHE A 323 17.37 6.81 6.34
CA PHE A 323 17.60 5.49 6.90
C PHE A 323 17.13 4.40 5.92
N THR A 324 17.64 3.19 6.12
CA THR A 324 17.30 2.03 5.29
C THR A 324 16.14 1.25 5.87
N ALA A 325 15.22 0.83 4.99
CA ALA A 325 14.15 -0.12 5.25
C ALA A 325 14.35 -1.38 4.39
N MET A 326 14.18 -2.57 4.97
CA MET A 326 14.50 -3.86 4.34
C MET A 326 13.37 -4.87 4.53
N VAL A 327 12.94 -5.50 3.43
CA VAL A 327 12.11 -6.72 3.47
C VAL A 327 13.05 -7.92 3.44
N GLU A 328 13.46 -8.37 4.59
CA GLU A 328 14.66 -9.17 4.83
C GLU A 328 14.71 -10.50 4.06
N PRO A 329 13.67 -11.37 4.05
CA PRO A 329 13.77 -12.64 3.35
C PRO A 329 13.83 -12.47 1.83
N ILE A 330 13.12 -11.45 1.31
CA ILE A 330 13.10 -11.18 -0.13
C ILE A 330 14.45 -10.58 -0.54
N ASP A 331 15.00 -9.63 0.23
CA ASP A 331 16.30 -9.03 -0.06
C ASP A 331 17.42 -10.07 -0.02
N TYR A 332 17.40 -10.96 0.99
CA TYR A 332 18.33 -12.09 1.06
C TYR A 332 18.24 -12.98 -0.19
N ALA A 333 17.02 -13.35 -0.60
CA ALA A 333 16.81 -14.18 -1.78
C ALA A 333 17.31 -13.49 -3.06
N LYS A 334 17.06 -12.18 -3.22
CA LYS A 334 17.40 -11.43 -4.44
C LYS A 334 18.87 -11.03 -4.52
N ARG A 335 19.59 -10.94 -3.41
CA ARG A 335 20.99 -10.51 -3.42
C ARG A 335 21.99 -11.59 -2.97
N VAL A 336 21.69 -12.32 -1.90
CA VAL A 336 22.63 -13.35 -1.39
C VAL A 336 22.49 -14.65 -2.16
N LYS A 337 21.26 -15.20 -2.30
CA LYS A 337 21.07 -16.47 -3.04
C LYS A 337 21.46 -16.35 -4.52
N THR A 338 21.40 -15.14 -5.10
CA THR A 338 21.85 -14.87 -6.48
C THR A 338 23.33 -14.51 -6.59
N GLY A 339 24.07 -14.45 -5.48
CA GLY A 339 25.50 -14.16 -5.47
C GLY A 339 25.86 -12.68 -5.76
N LYS A 340 24.91 -11.76 -5.69
CA LYS A 340 25.18 -10.30 -5.88
C LYS A 340 26.01 -9.72 -4.74
N ILE A 341 25.76 -10.18 -3.51
CA ILE A 341 26.57 -9.88 -2.32
C ILE A 341 26.78 -11.15 -1.50
N ASP A 342 27.82 -11.17 -0.67
CA ASP A 342 28.01 -12.27 0.26
C ASP A 342 27.15 -12.11 1.53
N LYS A 343 26.97 -13.20 2.26
CA LYS A 343 26.15 -13.23 3.48
C LYS A 343 26.71 -12.32 4.58
N ALA A 344 28.03 -12.14 4.67
CA ALA A 344 28.65 -11.33 5.72
C ALA A 344 28.33 -9.84 5.49
N GLN A 345 28.42 -9.38 4.23
CA GLN A 345 28.02 -8.03 3.85
C GLN A 345 26.52 -7.82 4.10
N TRP A 346 25.67 -8.77 3.69
CA TRP A 346 24.22 -8.68 3.92
C TRP A 346 23.89 -8.55 5.41
N LEU A 347 24.57 -9.30 6.28
CA LEU A 347 24.36 -9.23 7.73
C LEU A 347 24.75 -7.86 8.32
N VAL A 348 25.73 -7.16 7.73
CA VAL A 348 26.07 -5.79 8.13
C VAL A 348 24.92 -4.85 7.77
N GLU A 349 24.43 -4.90 6.53
CA GLU A 349 23.34 -4.05 6.06
C GLU A 349 22.04 -4.34 6.82
N PHE A 350 21.70 -5.61 7.07
CA PHE A 350 20.56 -6.00 7.90
C PHE A 350 20.62 -5.38 9.32
N LYS A 351 21.79 -5.39 9.96
CA LYS A 351 21.95 -4.79 11.30
C LYS A 351 21.89 -3.26 11.29
N GLN A 352 22.21 -2.62 10.17
CA GLN A 352 22.15 -1.18 9.99
C GLN A 352 20.78 -0.68 9.58
N ALA A 353 19.94 -1.55 8.99
CA ALA A 353 18.58 -1.20 8.60
C ALA A 353 17.76 -0.80 9.83
N LYS A 354 17.23 0.44 9.82
CA LYS A 354 16.40 0.96 10.92
C LYS A 354 15.00 0.34 10.93
N CYS A 355 14.51 -0.05 9.76
CA CYS A 355 13.21 -0.68 9.60
C CYS A 355 13.38 -2.05 8.97
N GLY A 356 13.18 -3.11 9.75
CA GLY A 356 12.91 -4.46 9.27
C GLY A 356 11.41 -4.71 9.25
N TYR A 357 10.92 -5.37 8.21
CA TYR A 357 9.48 -5.67 8.11
C TYR A 357 9.10 -6.95 8.81
N TYR A 358 10.00 -7.92 8.88
CA TYR A 358 9.82 -9.15 9.63
C TYR A 358 10.47 -9.09 11.01
N PHE A 359 11.70 -8.58 11.10
CA PHE A 359 12.44 -8.50 12.35
C PHE A 359 12.02 -7.27 13.19
N SER A 360 11.73 -7.53 14.45
CA SER A 360 11.66 -6.52 15.50
C SER A 360 12.10 -7.14 16.82
N ALA A 361 13.03 -6.49 17.52
CA ALA A 361 13.50 -6.97 18.82
C ALA A 361 12.38 -6.99 19.88
N ASP A 362 11.39 -6.09 19.75
CA ASP A 362 10.26 -6.02 20.64
C ASP A 362 9.12 -6.98 20.29
N ASP A 363 9.13 -7.59 19.08
CA ASP A 363 8.10 -8.48 18.57
C ASP A 363 8.74 -9.55 17.69
N VAL A 364 9.46 -10.48 18.32
CA VAL A 364 10.40 -11.39 17.65
C VAL A 364 9.73 -12.61 16.98
N GLU A 365 8.53 -12.99 17.43
CA GLU A 365 7.89 -14.24 16.97
C GLU A 365 7.60 -14.28 15.46
N PRO A 366 7.11 -13.19 14.81
CA PRO A 366 6.99 -13.14 13.35
C PRO A 366 8.30 -13.45 12.62
N TRP A 367 9.44 -12.94 13.15
CA TRP A 367 10.75 -13.21 12.59
C TRP A 367 11.18 -14.66 12.78
N ARG A 368 10.92 -15.27 13.95
CA ARG A 368 11.23 -16.68 14.21
C ARG A 368 10.52 -17.59 13.20
N ILE A 369 9.22 -17.36 12.98
CA ILE A 369 8.44 -18.09 11.98
C ILE A 369 8.97 -17.84 10.57
N CYS A 370 9.33 -16.59 10.25
CA CYS A 370 9.94 -16.25 8.97
C CYS A 370 11.23 -17.06 8.74
N VAL A 371 12.12 -17.15 9.72
CA VAL A 371 13.39 -17.88 9.61
C VAL A 371 13.15 -19.39 9.45
N GLU A 372 12.18 -19.96 10.16
CA GLU A 372 11.80 -21.37 10.04
C GLU A 372 11.23 -21.72 8.64
N ASN A 373 10.62 -20.74 7.98
CA ASN A 373 10.03 -20.89 6.65
C ASN A 373 10.80 -20.12 5.55
N TRP A 374 12.07 -19.81 5.81
CA TRP A 374 12.88 -18.89 4.99
C TRP A 374 12.90 -19.21 3.50
N ASP A 375 12.97 -20.50 3.16
CA ASP A 375 13.01 -20.94 1.75
C ASP A 375 11.67 -20.82 1.01
N ASN A 376 10.58 -20.63 1.75
CA ASN A 376 9.23 -20.50 1.19
C ASN A 376 8.77 -19.05 1.05
N LEU A 377 9.50 -18.07 1.59
CA LEU A 377 9.12 -16.66 1.68
C LEU A 377 9.92 -15.76 0.74
N GLY A 378 10.97 -16.25 0.11
CA GLY A 378 11.90 -15.53 -0.75
C GLY A 378 11.60 -15.59 -2.23
#